data_1e4d68a008d90f5027dac34abbf85acb
#
_entry.id   1e4d68a008d90f5027dac34abbf85acb
#
_cell.length_a   1.000
_cell.length_b   1.000
_cell.length_c   1.000
_cell.angle_alpha   90.00
_cell.angle_beta   90.00
_cell.angle_gamma   90.00
#
_symmetry.space_group_name_H-M   'P 1'
#
loop_
_entity.id
_entity.type
_entity.pdbx_description
1 polymer ?
#
loop_
_entity_poly.entity_id
_entity_poly.type
_entity_poly.pdbx_seq_one_letter_code
_entity_poly.pdbx_strand_id
1 'polypeptide(L)'
;MSRRRIPFEIDDPSDHVNSKLIEKQQDHLVETPQDSEETEKQSVLTVSQLTRKIRLSLENKFRGLTVEGELSNFHRAPSGHWYFTLKDEESQIRGVMFRPSTSSVRFRPEDGLEVTLRGHLSVYSPRGEYQLNVSSMEPKGIGALQLAFEQLKKRLHSEGLFEQEHKRSIPKLPRCIG
;
A
#
# COMPACT_ATOMS: atom_id res chain seq x y z
N MET A 1 -2.95 -44.77 -33.07
CA MET A 1 -1.48 -44.90 -32.98
C MET A 1 -1.06 -44.35 -31.63
N SER A 2 -1.00 -45.18 -30.76
CA SER A 2 -0.07 -45.73 -29.74
C SER A 2 0.46 -44.72 -28.75
N ARG A 3 -0.22 -44.67 -27.60
CA ARG A 3 0.25 -44.03 -26.34
C ARG A 3 1.17 -45.04 -25.64
N ARG A 4 2.40 -44.65 -25.36
CA ARG A 4 3.29 -45.40 -24.44
C ARG A 4 3.23 -44.74 -23.07
N ARG A 5 2.73 -45.53 -22.10
CA ARG A 5 2.84 -45.30 -20.65
C ARG A 5 4.20 -45.81 -20.21
N ILE A 6 4.87 -45.08 -19.33
CA ILE A 6 6.06 -45.51 -18.61
C ILE A 6 5.62 -45.74 -17.16
N PRO A 7 5.90 -46.89 -16.55
CA PRO A 7 5.55 -47.17 -15.17
C PRO A 7 6.60 -46.61 -14.22
N PHE A 8 6.11 -45.99 -13.13
CA PHE A 8 6.89 -45.54 -11.99
C PHE A 8 6.92 -46.67 -10.98
N GLU A 9 8.10 -47.19 -10.69
CA GLU A 9 8.37 -48.26 -9.74
C GLU A 9 8.89 -47.63 -8.44
N ILE A 10 8.20 -47.96 -7.33
CA ILE A 10 8.53 -47.53 -5.98
C ILE A 10 9.31 -48.67 -5.34
N ASP A 11 10.58 -48.47 -5.06
CA ASP A 11 11.37 -49.37 -4.22
C ASP A 11 11.40 -48.86 -2.79
N ASP A 12 10.86 -49.63 -1.89
CA ASP A 12 10.96 -49.56 -0.43
C ASP A 12 12.06 -50.53 0.03
N PRO A 13 13.03 -50.11 0.83
CA PRO A 13 13.81 -51.05 1.62
C PRO A 13 13.68 -50.78 3.12
N SER A 14 12.76 -51.49 3.76
CA SER A 14 12.87 -51.83 5.16
C SER A 14 13.77 -53.04 5.34
N ASP A 15 14.43 -53.08 6.49
CA ASP A 15 15.17 -54.15 7.14
C ASP A 15 16.69 -54.19 6.95
N HIS A 16 17.38 -53.73 8.01
CA HIS A 16 18.31 -54.63 8.71
C HIS A 16 18.67 -54.10 10.11
N VAL A 17 18.12 -54.81 11.07
CA VAL A 17 18.52 -54.79 12.49
C VAL A 17 19.92 -55.36 12.62
N ASN A 18 20.84 -54.71 13.31
CA ASN A 18 21.81 -55.46 14.10
C ASN A 18 22.31 -54.67 15.32
N SER A 19 21.99 -55.25 16.43
CA SER A 19 22.39 -54.95 17.78
C SER A 19 23.86 -55.28 18.04
N LYS A 20 24.60 -54.34 18.66
CA LYS A 20 25.64 -54.71 19.62
C LYS A 20 25.85 -53.60 20.65
N LEU A 21 25.51 -53.92 21.88
CA LEU A 21 25.90 -53.31 23.13
C LEU A 21 27.43 -53.20 23.25
N ILE A 22 27.92 -52.08 23.73
CA ILE A 22 28.99 -52.03 24.73
C ILE A 22 28.85 -50.73 25.53
N GLU A 23 28.64 -50.87 26.82
CA GLU A 23 28.82 -49.89 27.90
C GLU A 23 30.23 -49.29 27.89
N LYS A 24 30.36 -48.00 28.17
CA LYS A 24 31.14 -47.49 29.31
C LYS A 24 31.18 -45.97 29.40
N GLN A 25 30.78 -45.55 30.59
CA GLN A 25 31.37 -44.49 31.45
C GLN A 25 31.11 -43.04 31.10
N GLN A 26 30.35 -42.51 32.00
CA GLN A 26 30.26 -41.13 32.53
C GLN A 26 31.59 -40.37 32.46
N ASP A 27 31.52 -39.19 31.89
CA ASP A 27 32.19 -38.03 32.44
C ASP A 27 31.31 -36.82 32.29
N HIS A 28 31.03 -36.26 33.43
CA HIS A 28 30.17 -35.15 33.74
C HIS A 28 30.95 -33.86 33.43
N LEU A 29 30.66 -33.27 32.26
CA LEU A 29 31.03 -31.87 32.00
C LEU A 29 29.75 -31.09 31.77
N VAL A 30 29.36 -30.37 32.80
CA VAL A 30 28.41 -29.28 32.78
C VAL A 30 28.94 -28.21 31.81
N GLU A 31 28.47 -28.26 30.58
CA GLU A 31 28.58 -27.10 29.69
C GLU A 31 27.49 -26.10 30.07
N THR A 32 27.89 -25.11 30.80
CA THR A 32 27.17 -23.84 30.94
C THR A 32 26.85 -23.30 29.54
N PRO A 33 25.62 -22.84 29.26
CA PRO A 33 25.38 -22.08 28.08
C PRO A 33 26.19 -20.80 28.20
N GLN A 34 27.23 -20.70 27.40
CA GLN A 34 27.87 -19.41 27.15
C GLN A 34 26.82 -18.58 26.38
N ASP A 35 26.16 -17.70 27.13
CA ASP A 35 25.58 -16.48 26.57
C ASP A 35 26.73 -15.76 25.84
N SER A 36 26.86 -16.06 24.57
CA SER A 36 27.63 -15.23 23.67
C SER A 36 26.80 -13.94 23.51
N GLU A 37 26.98 -13.02 24.48
CA GLU A 37 26.81 -11.60 24.22
C GLU A 37 27.76 -11.27 23.05
N GLU A 38 27.24 -11.43 21.83
CA GLU A 38 27.77 -10.72 20.67
C GLU A 38 27.67 -9.24 20.99
N THR A 39 28.72 -8.74 21.62
CA THR A 39 28.99 -7.32 21.71
C THR A 39 29.08 -6.85 20.26
N GLU A 40 27.93 -6.38 19.72
CA GLU A 40 27.90 -5.67 18.44
C GLU A 40 28.93 -4.56 18.55
N LYS A 41 30.13 -4.79 17.98
CA LYS A 41 31.08 -3.72 17.75
C LYS A 41 30.35 -2.66 17.00
N GLN A 42 29.95 -1.59 17.69
CA GLN A 42 29.26 -0.44 17.09
C GLN A 42 30.19 0.11 16.01
N SER A 43 29.98 -0.38 14.79
CA SER A 43 30.74 0.09 13.64
C SER A 43 30.30 1.53 13.36
N VAL A 44 31.23 2.45 13.38
CA VAL A 44 30.98 3.85 13.01
C VAL A 44 30.46 3.88 11.56
N LEU A 45 29.24 4.36 11.41
CA LEU A 45 28.59 4.45 10.09
C LEU A 45 28.77 5.86 9.52
N THR A 46 28.94 5.95 8.22
CA THR A 46 28.76 7.23 7.51
C THR A 46 27.26 7.57 7.42
N VAL A 47 26.94 8.86 7.21
CA VAL A 47 25.56 9.32 7.02
C VAL A 47 24.86 8.55 5.89
N SER A 48 25.55 8.32 4.77
CA SER A 48 25.00 7.55 3.64
C SER A 48 24.71 6.10 4.00
N GLN A 49 25.59 5.46 4.78
CA GLN A 49 25.38 4.09 5.24
C GLN A 49 24.18 3.99 6.20
N LEU A 50 24.06 4.95 7.13
CA LEU A 50 22.90 5.03 8.02
C LEU A 50 21.60 5.24 7.24
N THR A 51 21.56 6.22 6.35
CA THR A 51 20.39 6.51 5.50
C THR A 51 19.98 5.29 4.66
N ARG A 52 20.96 4.55 4.12
CA ARG A 52 20.71 3.31 3.38
C ARG A 52 20.08 2.22 4.27
N LYS A 53 20.58 2.03 5.49
CA LYS A 53 20.01 1.06 6.44
C LYS A 53 18.58 1.43 6.82
N ILE A 54 18.30 2.72 7.12
CA ILE A 54 16.97 3.22 7.43
C ILE A 54 16.02 2.98 6.24
N ARG A 55 16.46 3.34 5.02
CA ARG A 55 15.67 3.12 3.81
C ARG A 55 15.28 1.67 3.64
N LEU A 56 16.23 0.74 3.71
CA LEU A 56 15.97 -0.68 3.57
C LEU A 56 15.01 -1.20 4.65
N SER A 57 15.14 -0.75 5.88
CA SER A 57 14.24 -1.14 6.98
C SER A 57 12.82 -0.64 6.73
N LEU A 58 12.65 0.62 6.30
CA LEU A 58 11.34 1.20 6.00
C LEU A 58 10.69 0.54 4.79
N GLU A 59 11.42 0.41 3.69
CA GLU A 59 10.92 -0.22 2.46
C GLU A 59 10.51 -1.69 2.67
N ASN A 60 11.19 -2.42 3.55
CA ASN A 60 10.82 -3.79 3.88
C ASN A 60 9.59 -3.89 4.77
N LYS A 61 9.47 -3.03 5.78
CA LYS A 61 8.36 -3.07 6.75
C LYS A 61 7.06 -2.44 6.22
N PHE A 62 7.17 -1.44 5.36
CA PHE A 62 6.04 -0.62 4.90
C PHE A 62 5.81 -0.75 3.39
N ARG A 63 5.66 -1.99 2.94
CA ARG A 63 5.24 -2.32 1.57
C ARG A 63 3.72 -2.39 1.46
N GLY A 64 3.18 -1.91 0.35
CA GLY A 64 1.74 -2.08 0.06
C GLY A 64 0.83 -1.37 1.05
N LEU A 65 1.21 -0.20 1.54
CA LEU A 65 0.41 0.61 2.44
C LEU A 65 -0.81 1.17 1.74
N THR A 66 -1.91 1.25 2.49
CA THR A 66 -3.07 2.06 2.16
C THR A 66 -3.19 3.15 3.21
N VAL A 67 -3.18 4.41 2.79
CA VAL A 67 -3.21 5.58 3.68
C VAL A 67 -4.30 6.53 3.20
N GLU A 68 -5.05 7.09 4.13
CA GLU A 68 -6.08 8.09 3.86
C GLU A 68 -5.67 9.45 4.41
N GLY A 69 -6.13 10.51 3.79
CA GLY A 69 -5.91 11.87 4.24
C GLY A 69 -6.34 12.90 3.21
N GLU A 70 -6.14 14.16 3.55
CA GLU A 70 -6.42 15.31 2.71
C GLU A 70 -5.18 15.70 1.89
N LEU A 71 -5.37 15.92 0.60
CA LEU A 71 -4.33 16.46 -0.28
C LEU A 71 -4.05 17.93 0.02
N SER A 72 -2.78 18.28 0.04
CA SER A 72 -2.30 19.66 0.22
C SER A 72 -1.02 19.86 -0.60
N ASN A 73 -0.76 21.11 -1.02
CA ASN A 73 0.41 21.47 -1.82
C ASN A 73 0.57 20.63 -3.09
N PHE A 74 -0.55 20.32 -3.75
CA PHE A 74 -0.56 19.49 -4.93
C PHE A 74 0.09 20.20 -6.11
N HIS A 75 1.12 19.58 -6.69
CA HIS A 75 1.87 20.12 -7.81
C HIS A 75 2.10 19.06 -8.90
N ARG A 76 1.81 19.43 -10.15
CA ARG A 76 2.13 18.63 -11.34
C ARG A 76 3.41 19.15 -11.97
N ALA A 77 4.48 18.38 -11.88
CA ALA A 77 5.74 18.74 -12.51
C ALA A 77 5.67 18.58 -14.04
N PRO A 78 6.45 19.36 -14.81
CA PRO A 78 6.55 19.20 -16.27
C PRO A 78 6.97 17.79 -16.72
N SER A 79 7.71 17.07 -15.87
CA SER A 79 8.09 15.67 -16.06
C SER A 79 6.92 14.67 -16.04
N GLY A 80 5.72 15.13 -15.62
CA GLY A 80 4.52 14.30 -15.45
C GLY A 80 4.44 13.61 -14.08
N HIS A 81 5.38 13.86 -13.19
CA HIS A 81 5.29 13.42 -11.79
C HIS A 81 4.42 14.37 -10.99
N TRP A 82 3.70 13.82 -10.01
CA TRP A 82 2.92 14.61 -9.07
C TRP A 82 3.59 14.60 -7.70
N TYR A 83 3.65 15.75 -7.09
CA TYR A 83 4.14 15.96 -5.75
C TYR A 83 3.05 16.60 -4.93
N PHE A 84 2.87 16.16 -3.70
CA PHE A 84 1.85 16.65 -2.81
C PHE A 84 2.22 16.33 -1.35
N THR A 85 1.45 16.87 -0.44
CA THR A 85 1.45 16.51 0.97
C THR A 85 0.12 15.80 1.25
N LEU A 86 0.16 14.64 1.88
CA LEU A 86 -1.00 14.01 2.48
C LEU A 86 -1.00 14.36 3.96
N LYS A 87 -2.09 14.89 4.46
CA LYS A 87 -2.22 15.31 5.87
C LYS A 87 -3.48 14.76 6.50
N ASP A 88 -3.46 14.63 7.82
CA ASP A 88 -4.60 14.44 8.69
C ASP A 88 -4.61 15.53 9.79
N GLU A 89 -5.33 15.33 10.87
CA GLU A 89 -5.44 16.30 11.97
C GLU A 89 -4.11 16.49 12.74
N GLU A 90 -3.26 15.45 12.78
CA GLU A 90 -2.05 15.44 13.64
C GLU A 90 -0.75 15.40 12.85
N SER A 91 -0.77 14.91 11.61
CA SER A 91 0.44 14.56 10.88
C SER A 91 0.37 14.87 9.39
N GLN A 92 1.54 14.94 8.79
CA GLN A 92 1.64 15.07 7.35
C GLN A 92 2.82 14.28 6.78
N ILE A 93 2.67 13.81 5.55
CA ILE A 93 3.72 13.09 4.82
C ILE A 93 3.79 13.59 3.37
N ARG A 94 5.00 13.72 2.84
CA ARG A 94 5.21 14.01 1.42
C ARG A 94 4.86 12.80 0.58
N GLY A 95 4.06 13.02 -0.46
CA GLY A 95 3.72 12.03 -1.47
C GLY A 95 4.34 12.35 -2.82
N VAL A 96 4.79 11.32 -3.50
CA VAL A 96 5.21 11.39 -4.89
C VAL A 96 4.50 10.30 -5.69
N MET A 97 3.93 10.68 -6.83
CA MET A 97 3.33 9.75 -7.78
C MET A 97 4.04 9.90 -9.13
N PHE A 98 4.71 8.84 -9.55
CA PHE A 98 5.47 8.86 -10.78
C PHE A 98 4.58 8.77 -12.03
N ARG A 99 5.05 9.32 -13.14
CA ARG A 99 4.31 9.41 -14.41
C ARG A 99 3.58 8.12 -14.84
N PRO A 100 4.14 6.91 -14.75
CA PRO A 100 3.41 5.70 -15.12
C PRO A 100 2.13 5.50 -14.30
N SER A 101 2.15 5.87 -13.02
CA SER A 101 1.01 5.73 -12.11
C SER A 101 0.00 6.86 -12.26
N THR A 102 0.42 8.09 -12.65
CA THR A 102 -0.49 9.23 -12.78
C THR A 102 -1.51 9.05 -13.90
N SER A 103 -1.20 8.25 -14.93
CA SER A 103 -2.10 7.95 -16.04
C SER A 103 -3.33 7.10 -15.66
N SER A 104 -3.26 6.38 -14.55
CA SER A 104 -4.36 5.55 -14.04
C SER A 104 -5.41 6.36 -13.25
N VAL A 105 -5.09 7.58 -12.83
CA VAL A 105 -5.98 8.43 -12.04
C VAL A 105 -7.03 9.07 -12.97
N ARG A 106 -8.31 8.77 -12.71
CA ARG A 106 -9.44 9.20 -13.56
C ARG A 106 -10.17 10.46 -13.07
N PHE A 107 -9.69 11.07 -12.01
CA PHE A 107 -10.23 12.31 -11.46
C PHE A 107 -9.15 13.39 -11.43
N ARG A 108 -9.55 14.62 -11.12
CA ARG A 108 -8.63 15.74 -11.00
C ARG A 108 -8.28 15.96 -9.52
N PRO A 109 -7.06 15.60 -9.07
CA PRO A 109 -6.62 15.89 -7.72
C PRO A 109 -6.43 17.39 -7.52
N GLU A 110 -6.93 17.88 -6.39
CA GLU A 110 -6.84 19.29 -5.97
C GLU A 110 -6.61 19.35 -4.46
N ASP A 111 -6.09 20.47 -3.97
CA ASP A 111 -5.91 20.70 -2.54
C ASP A 111 -7.26 20.68 -1.81
N GLY A 112 -7.28 20.10 -0.61
CA GLY A 112 -8.48 19.95 0.19
C GLY A 112 -9.30 18.68 -0.12
N LEU A 113 -8.89 17.90 -1.12
CA LEU A 113 -9.60 16.66 -1.46
C LEU A 113 -9.15 15.51 -0.55
N GLU A 114 -10.11 14.83 0.09
CA GLU A 114 -9.85 13.58 0.79
C GLU A 114 -9.62 12.43 -0.20
N VAL A 115 -8.53 11.69 -0.01
CA VAL A 115 -8.12 10.59 -0.88
C VAL A 115 -7.67 9.38 -0.10
N THR A 116 -7.80 8.22 -0.74
CA THR A 116 -7.17 6.96 -0.33
C THR A 116 -6.02 6.68 -1.29
N LEU A 117 -4.83 6.57 -0.75
CA LEU A 117 -3.58 6.33 -1.48
C LEU A 117 -3.08 4.93 -1.21
N ARG A 118 -2.61 4.23 -2.25
CA ARG A 118 -1.84 2.99 -2.11
C ARG A 118 -0.41 3.21 -2.58
N GLY A 119 0.53 2.69 -1.82
CA GLY A 119 1.93 2.88 -2.15
C GLY A 119 2.87 2.17 -1.19
N HIS A 120 4.09 2.62 -1.15
CA HIS A 120 5.12 2.15 -0.21
C HIS A 120 5.91 3.33 0.32
N LEU A 121 6.43 3.17 1.52
CA LEU A 121 7.27 4.17 2.15
C LEU A 121 8.70 4.05 1.59
N SER A 122 9.34 5.19 1.33
CA SER A 122 10.74 5.28 0.92
C SER A 122 11.42 6.46 1.57
N VAL A 123 12.75 6.54 1.45
CA VAL A 123 13.55 7.66 1.95
C VAL A 123 14.16 8.42 0.78
N TYR A 124 13.92 9.71 0.72
CA TYR A 124 14.61 10.60 -0.19
C TYR A 124 16.01 10.89 0.36
N SER A 125 16.97 10.09 -0.08
CA SER A 125 18.33 10.08 0.45
C SER A 125 19.05 11.43 0.51
N PRO A 126 18.92 12.35 -0.47
CA PRO A 126 19.62 13.63 -0.41
C PRO A 126 19.24 14.52 0.78
N ARG A 127 18.01 14.35 1.32
CA ARG A 127 17.52 15.12 2.48
C ARG A 127 17.30 14.26 3.72
N GLY A 128 17.36 12.92 3.61
CA GLY A 128 17.05 12.03 4.72
C GLY A 128 15.56 12.02 5.11
N GLU A 129 14.68 12.53 4.26
CA GLU A 129 13.24 12.63 4.52
C GLU A 129 12.52 11.37 4.03
N TYR A 130 11.59 10.85 4.82
CA TYR A 130 10.71 9.78 4.35
C TYR A 130 9.58 10.35 3.51
N GLN A 131 9.15 9.59 2.50
CA GLN A 131 8.10 9.96 1.58
C GLN A 131 7.27 8.76 1.17
N LEU A 132 6.02 8.98 0.81
CA LEU A 132 5.12 7.95 0.26
C LEU A 132 5.24 7.93 -1.27
N ASN A 133 5.75 6.82 -1.82
CA ASN A 133 5.73 6.56 -3.25
C ASN A 133 4.38 5.93 -3.62
N VAL A 134 3.53 6.71 -4.29
CA VAL A 134 2.14 6.35 -4.56
C VAL A 134 2.00 5.63 -5.90
N SER A 135 1.35 4.48 -5.87
CA SER A 135 1.02 3.67 -7.06
C SER A 135 -0.42 3.87 -7.54
N SER A 136 -1.37 4.12 -6.62
CA SER A 136 -2.75 4.47 -6.98
C SER A 136 -3.31 5.52 -6.03
N MET A 137 -4.25 6.31 -6.54
CA MET A 137 -4.95 7.37 -5.81
C MET A 137 -6.43 7.31 -6.18
N GLU A 138 -7.28 7.26 -5.17
CA GLU A 138 -8.74 7.24 -5.31
C GLU A 138 -9.34 8.30 -4.39
N PRO A 139 -10.39 9.03 -4.83
CA PRO A 139 -11.05 9.98 -3.95
C PRO A 139 -11.83 9.24 -2.87
N LYS A 140 -11.69 9.70 -1.63
CA LYS A 140 -12.39 9.12 -0.49
C LYS A 140 -13.88 9.51 -0.52
N GLY A 141 -14.76 8.56 -0.25
CA GLY A 141 -16.21 8.81 -0.11
C GLY A 141 -16.98 9.02 -1.41
N ILE A 142 -16.33 9.27 -2.54
CA ILE A 142 -17.04 9.49 -3.82
C ILE A 142 -17.86 8.25 -4.21
N GLY A 143 -17.35 7.06 -3.98
CA GLY A 143 -18.09 5.83 -4.27
C GLY A 143 -19.40 5.71 -3.50
N ALA A 144 -19.40 6.04 -2.21
CA ALA A 144 -20.60 6.02 -1.38
C ALA A 144 -21.57 7.15 -1.74
N LEU A 145 -21.05 8.37 -1.95
CA LEU A 145 -21.84 9.52 -2.39
C LEU A 145 -22.41 9.32 -3.81
N GLN A 146 -21.64 8.76 -4.73
CA GLN A 146 -22.10 8.45 -6.07
C GLN A 146 -23.19 7.40 -6.03
N LEU A 147 -23.04 6.34 -5.24
CA LEU A 147 -24.07 5.32 -5.07
C LEU A 147 -25.36 5.92 -4.47
N ALA A 148 -25.24 6.74 -3.42
CA ALA A 148 -26.36 7.44 -2.81
C ALA A 148 -27.07 8.38 -3.80
N PHE A 149 -26.30 9.12 -4.61
CA PHE A 149 -26.83 9.99 -5.66
C PHE A 149 -27.59 9.18 -6.73
N GLU A 150 -27.02 8.09 -7.23
CA GLU A 150 -27.69 7.25 -8.23
C GLU A 150 -28.96 6.57 -7.67
N GLN A 151 -28.95 6.16 -6.42
CA GLN A 151 -30.11 5.61 -5.73
C GLN A 151 -31.19 6.68 -5.56
N LEU A 152 -30.84 7.89 -5.12
CA LEU A 152 -31.75 9.01 -4.99
C LEU A 152 -32.34 9.40 -6.33
N LYS A 153 -31.53 9.53 -7.38
CA LYS A 153 -31.95 9.82 -8.74
C LYS A 153 -32.95 8.79 -9.26
N LYS A 154 -32.67 7.50 -9.07
CA LYS A 154 -33.54 6.40 -9.45
C LYS A 154 -34.89 6.47 -8.71
N ARG A 155 -34.86 6.76 -7.42
CA ARG A 155 -36.06 6.93 -6.59
C ARG A 155 -36.90 8.12 -7.07
N LEU A 156 -36.31 9.30 -7.26
CA LEU A 156 -37.00 10.49 -7.75
C LEU A 156 -37.57 10.28 -9.15
N HIS A 157 -36.88 9.49 -9.99
CA HIS A 157 -37.42 9.10 -11.30
C HIS A 157 -38.65 8.18 -11.18
N SER A 158 -38.61 7.20 -10.27
CA SER A 158 -39.76 6.32 -10.03
C SER A 158 -40.96 7.02 -9.40
N GLU A 159 -40.73 8.12 -8.67
CA GLU A 159 -41.73 8.99 -8.10
C GLU A 159 -42.31 9.99 -9.15
N GLY A 160 -41.82 9.96 -10.42
CA GLY A 160 -42.29 10.81 -11.51
C GLY A 160 -41.85 12.27 -11.44
N LEU A 161 -40.96 12.63 -10.49
CA LEU A 161 -40.55 14.03 -10.26
C LEU A 161 -39.74 14.66 -11.41
N PHE A 162 -39.25 13.84 -12.34
CA PHE A 162 -38.58 14.32 -13.55
C PHE A 162 -39.51 14.43 -14.75
N GLU A 163 -40.80 14.05 -14.62
CA GLU A 163 -41.77 14.13 -15.69
C GLU A 163 -42.09 15.58 -16.07
N GLN A 164 -42.48 15.78 -17.31
CA GLN A 164 -42.76 17.12 -17.85
C GLN A 164 -43.89 17.83 -17.09
N GLU A 165 -44.84 17.08 -16.55
CA GLU A 165 -46.02 17.60 -15.81
C GLU A 165 -45.59 18.34 -14.53
N HIS A 166 -44.48 17.97 -13.90
CA HIS A 166 -43.95 18.62 -12.71
C HIS A 166 -43.04 19.81 -13.02
N LYS A 167 -42.66 20.00 -14.29
CA LYS A 167 -41.79 21.11 -14.71
C LYS A 167 -42.56 22.36 -14.96
N ARG A 168 -42.34 23.41 -14.16
CA ARG A 168 -42.88 24.73 -14.43
C ARG A 168 -42.08 25.39 -15.56
N SER A 169 -42.81 26.06 -16.49
CA SER A 169 -42.15 26.84 -17.54
C SER A 169 -41.35 27.98 -16.91
N ILE A 170 -40.16 28.18 -17.37
CA ILE A 170 -39.29 29.30 -16.93
C ILE A 170 -39.93 30.59 -17.43
N PRO A 171 -40.21 31.61 -16.57
CA PRO A 171 -40.74 32.89 -16.99
C PRO A 171 -39.78 33.58 -17.96
N LYS A 172 -40.31 34.16 -19.06
CA LYS A 172 -39.48 34.84 -20.05
C LYS A 172 -38.70 36.03 -19.50
N LEU A 173 -39.19 36.67 -18.42
CA LEU A 173 -38.55 37.76 -17.71
C LEU A 173 -38.70 37.51 -16.21
N PRO A 174 -37.68 36.98 -15.53
CA PRO A 174 -37.72 36.80 -14.08
C PRO A 174 -37.65 38.18 -13.40
N ARG A 175 -38.57 38.43 -12.46
CA ARG A 175 -38.57 39.69 -11.67
C ARG A 175 -37.55 39.68 -10.53
N CYS A 176 -37.05 38.51 -10.15
CA CYS A 176 -36.04 38.34 -9.11
C CYS A 176 -35.16 37.13 -9.46
N ILE A 177 -33.84 37.27 -9.34
CA ILE A 177 -32.85 36.20 -9.47
C ILE A 177 -32.21 36.09 -8.08
N GLY A 178 -32.45 34.96 -7.40
CA GLY A 178 -31.86 34.64 -6.10
C GLY A 178 -30.54 33.89 -6.23
#